data_ce333a135eb166745c772b6d2b06446d
#
_entry.id   ce333a135eb166745c772b6d2b06446d
#
_cell.length_a   1.000
_cell.length_b   1.000
_cell.length_c   1.000
_cell.angle_alpha   90.00
_cell.angle_beta   90.00
_cell.angle_gamma   90.00
#
_symmetry.space_group_name_H-M   'P 1'
#
loop_
_entity.id
_entity.type
_entity.pdbx_description
1 polymer ?
#
loop_
_entity_poly.entity_id
_entity_poly.type
_entity_poly.pdbx_seq_one_letter_code
_entity_poly.pdbx_strand_id
1 'polypeptide(L)'
;MNKAMTNIISRLKEVNGIVGGYDGGAMPFEQAFALARFYYDFQDTNALIADAEAMAGDDPAGLRNIALSLKAGTVTLLNNIGRLDGVDFRGIANAHSRRYHNIFQEASNELNPYWKRYCKLNNRLDYLPLGSKEYAEAEKECEAAKAEHDRRQTDVRRLYEEYERESRRAGDVFSLKASHLYALAAKLNGIAGSIMTDLDRMEKGESQ
;
A
#
# COMPACT_ATOMS: atom_id res chain seq x y z
N MET A 1 -2.82 6.73 -26.74
CA MET A 1 -2.61 7.46 -25.46
C MET A 1 -1.84 6.55 -24.53
N ASN A 2 -0.65 6.95 -24.07
CA ASN A 2 0.20 6.06 -23.27
C ASN A 2 -0.38 5.81 -21.88
N LYS A 3 -0.48 4.53 -21.49
CA LYS A 3 -1.11 4.07 -20.25
C LYS A 3 -0.40 4.61 -18.99
N ALA A 4 0.94 4.74 -19.04
CA ALA A 4 1.72 5.22 -17.90
C ALA A 4 1.48 6.70 -17.63
N MET A 5 1.50 7.56 -18.65
CA MET A 5 1.24 8.99 -18.50
C MET A 5 -0.19 9.30 -18.07
N THR A 6 -1.16 8.52 -18.54
CA THR A 6 -2.56 8.64 -18.09
C THR A 6 -2.71 8.26 -16.63
N ASN A 7 -2.02 7.19 -16.20
CA ASN A 7 -2.05 6.74 -14.82
C ASN A 7 -1.47 7.81 -13.87
N ILE A 8 -0.33 8.41 -14.20
CA ILE A 8 0.25 9.44 -13.32
C ILE A 8 -0.66 10.65 -13.17
N ILE A 9 -1.31 11.11 -14.26
CA ILE A 9 -2.25 12.24 -14.19
C ILE A 9 -3.45 11.91 -13.30
N SER A 10 -3.98 10.68 -13.38
CA SER A 10 -5.06 10.23 -12.52
C SER A 10 -4.65 10.21 -11.05
N ARG A 11 -3.48 9.64 -10.75
CA ARG A 11 -2.93 9.58 -9.39
C ARG A 11 -2.60 10.98 -8.85
N LEU A 12 -2.09 11.86 -9.69
CA LEU A 12 -1.80 13.25 -9.33
C LEU A 12 -3.08 14.03 -8.95
N LYS A 13 -4.21 13.77 -9.62
CA LYS A 13 -5.51 14.35 -9.24
C LYS A 13 -5.96 13.85 -7.86
N GLU A 14 -5.81 12.54 -7.58
CA GLU A 14 -6.12 11.95 -6.28
C GLU A 14 -5.29 12.59 -5.17
N VAL A 15 -3.97 12.66 -5.36
CA VAL A 15 -3.02 13.26 -4.39
C VAL A 15 -3.31 14.73 -4.16
N ASN A 16 -3.60 15.50 -5.21
CA ASN A 16 -4.02 16.90 -5.09
C ASN A 16 -5.30 17.05 -4.27
N GLY A 17 -6.26 16.14 -4.42
CA GLY A 17 -7.46 16.11 -3.60
C GLY A 17 -7.16 15.87 -2.12
N ILE A 18 -6.28 14.90 -1.82
CA ILE A 18 -5.85 14.60 -0.45
C ILE A 18 -5.13 15.80 0.17
N VAL A 19 -4.09 16.33 -0.49
CA VAL A 19 -3.27 17.43 0.04
C VAL A 19 -4.06 18.72 0.13
N GLY A 20 -4.88 19.03 -0.88
CA GLY A 20 -5.72 20.24 -0.90
C GLY A 20 -6.84 20.22 0.15
N GLY A 21 -7.38 19.05 0.47
CA GLY A 21 -8.41 18.86 1.49
C GLY A 21 -7.88 18.65 2.91
N TYR A 22 -6.57 18.53 3.10
CA TYR A 22 -5.99 18.35 4.43
C TYR A 22 -6.04 19.65 5.22
N ASP A 23 -6.66 19.60 6.39
CA ASP A 23 -6.94 20.74 7.27
C ASP A 23 -6.02 20.82 8.51
N GLY A 24 -5.02 19.96 8.59
CA GLY A 24 -4.09 19.90 9.73
C GLY A 24 -4.53 18.93 10.84
N GLY A 25 -5.66 18.26 10.70
CA GLY A 25 -6.15 17.25 11.65
C GLY A 25 -5.43 15.90 11.54
N ALA A 26 -6.04 14.86 12.12
CA ALA A 26 -5.52 13.49 12.01
C ALA A 26 -5.71 12.98 10.57
N MET A 27 -4.62 12.67 9.87
CA MET A 27 -4.69 12.09 8.54
C MET A 27 -5.03 10.58 8.62
N PRO A 28 -6.09 10.12 7.92
CA PRO A 28 -6.40 8.70 7.82
C PRO A 28 -5.26 7.92 7.16
N PHE A 29 -5.03 6.66 7.61
CA PHE A 29 -3.99 5.80 7.04
C PHE A 29 -4.11 5.63 5.52
N GLU A 30 -5.32 5.45 4.99
CA GLU A 30 -5.53 5.26 3.55
C GLU A 30 -5.10 6.48 2.73
N GLN A 31 -5.27 7.70 3.24
CA GLN A 31 -4.77 8.90 2.59
C GLN A 31 -3.24 8.95 2.62
N ALA A 32 -2.63 8.68 3.78
CA ALA A 32 -1.18 8.60 3.89
C ALA A 32 -0.59 7.51 2.98
N PHE A 33 -1.28 6.36 2.85
CA PHE A 33 -0.87 5.28 1.97
C PHE A 33 -1.00 5.66 0.48
N ALA A 34 -2.05 6.37 0.09
CA ALA A 34 -2.18 6.88 -1.29
C ALA A 34 -1.04 7.85 -1.65
N LEU A 35 -0.63 8.72 -0.71
CA LEU A 35 0.54 9.59 -0.89
C LEU A 35 1.84 8.79 -1.02
N ALA A 36 2.03 7.78 -0.19
CA ALA A 36 3.21 6.91 -0.23
C ALA A 36 3.28 6.13 -1.56
N ARG A 37 2.15 5.54 -2.00
CA ARG A 37 2.05 4.84 -3.29
C ARG A 37 2.35 5.78 -4.47
N PHE A 38 1.84 7.01 -4.45
CA PHE A 38 2.18 7.99 -5.48
C PHE A 38 3.69 8.24 -5.55
N TYR A 39 4.34 8.41 -4.40
CA TYR A 39 5.80 8.61 -4.37
C TYR A 39 6.54 7.37 -4.91
N TYR A 40 6.26 6.17 -4.38
CA TYR A 40 7.02 4.97 -4.75
C TYR A 40 6.75 4.50 -6.19
N ASP A 41 5.53 4.68 -6.69
CA ASP A 41 5.19 4.28 -8.07
C ASP A 41 5.82 5.20 -9.13
N PHE A 42 6.13 6.45 -8.78
CA PHE A 42 6.61 7.45 -9.74
C PHE A 42 7.97 8.08 -9.41
N GLN A 43 8.69 7.58 -8.39
CA GLN A 43 10.05 8.07 -8.08
C GLN A 43 11.05 7.82 -9.22
N ASP A 44 10.88 6.72 -9.96
CA ASP A 44 11.61 6.48 -11.23
C ASP A 44 10.77 7.00 -12.40
N THR A 45 11.28 8.06 -13.02
CA THR A 45 10.61 8.75 -14.13
C THR A 45 11.19 8.37 -15.51
N ASN A 46 12.12 7.41 -15.59
CA ASN A 46 12.75 7.04 -16.87
C ASN A 46 11.70 6.46 -17.85
N ALA A 47 10.76 5.66 -17.36
CA ALA A 47 9.67 5.15 -18.19
C ALA A 47 8.78 6.27 -18.76
N LEU A 48 8.53 7.32 -17.97
CA LEU A 48 7.74 8.47 -18.43
C LEU A 48 8.45 9.28 -19.51
N ILE A 49 9.77 9.41 -19.40
CA ILE A 49 10.59 10.10 -20.40
C ILE A 49 10.59 9.30 -21.71
N ALA A 50 10.84 7.98 -21.64
CA ALA A 50 10.81 7.11 -22.81
C ALA A 50 9.45 7.11 -23.50
N ASP A 51 8.37 7.12 -22.71
CA ASP A 51 7.01 7.22 -23.22
C ASP A 51 6.76 8.58 -23.93
N ALA A 52 7.28 9.68 -23.38
CA ALA A 52 7.17 11.01 -23.97
C ALA A 52 7.90 11.09 -25.31
N GLU A 53 9.14 10.55 -25.37
CA GLU A 53 9.94 10.50 -26.58
C GLU A 53 9.24 9.69 -27.69
N ALA A 54 8.67 8.53 -27.36
CA ALA A 54 7.91 7.72 -28.30
C ALA A 54 6.66 8.45 -28.83
N MET A 55 5.93 9.17 -27.97
CA MET A 55 4.74 9.91 -28.38
C MET A 55 5.06 11.16 -29.19
N ALA A 56 6.22 11.77 -29.05
CA ALA A 56 6.61 12.98 -29.77
C ALA A 56 6.61 12.78 -31.28
N GLY A 57 6.96 11.57 -31.77
CA GLY A 57 6.91 11.21 -33.19
C GLY A 57 5.50 10.87 -33.69
N ASP A 58 4.67 10.24 -32.88
CA ASP A 58 3.41 9.65 -33.29
C ASP A 58 2.21 10.58 -33.06
N ASP A 59 2.16 11.31 -31.93
CA ASP A 59 1.04 12.17 -31.52
C ASP A 59 1.52 13.41 -30.74
N PRO A 60 2.13 14.41 -31.41
CA PRO A 60 2.64 15.60 -30.73
C PRO A 60 1.53 16.41 -30.01
N ALA A 61 0.32 16.49 -30.59
CA ALA A 61 -0.80 17.22 -29.99
C ALA A 61 -1.31 16.53 -28.70
N GLY A 62 -1.42 15.21 -28.73
CA GLY A 62 -1.77 14.41 -27.55
C GLY A 62 -0.73 14.54 -26.46
N LEU A 63 0.56 14.48 -26.80
CA LEU A 63 1.67 14.68 -25.87
C LEU A 63 1.67 16.07 -25.25
N ARG A 64 1.37 17.14 -26.03
CA ARG A 64 1.24 18.51 -25.52
C ARG A 64 0.13 18.60 -24.45
N ASN A 65 -1.05 18.03 -24.71
CA ASN A 65 -2.16 18.02 -23.76
C ASN A 65 -1.81 17.28 -22.45
N ILE A 66 -1.08 16.18 -22.56
CA ILE A 66 -0.58 15.40 -21.40
C ILE A 66 0.44 16.24 -20.61
N ALA A 67 1.40 16.87 -21.28
CA ALA A 67 2.42 17.71 -20.61
C ALA A 67 1.76 18.92 -19.90
N LEU A 68 0.78 19.56 -20.50
CA LEU A 68 0.00 20.64 -19.88
C LEU A 68 -0.76 20.14 -18.62
N SER A 69 -1.40 18.99 -18.71
CA SER A 69 -2.13 18.39 -17.58
C SER A 69 -1.19 18.00 -16.45
N LEU A 70 -0.03 17.42 -16.76
CA LEU A 70 1.01 17.08 -15.81
C LEU A 70 1.56 18.34 -15.12
N LYS A 71 1.89 19.38 -15.90
CA LYS A 71 2.37 20.66 -15.38
C LYS A 71 1.37 21.31 -14.44
N ALA A 72 0.12 21.42 -14.84
CA ALA A 72 -0.94 22.02 -14.03
C ALA A 72 -1.13 21.23 -12.70
N GLY A 73 -1.15 19.90 -12.76
CA GLY A 73 -1.30 19.06 -11.58
C GLY A 73 -0.11 19.15 -10.64
N THR A 74 1.13 19.17 -11.15
CA THR A 74 2.35 19.28 -10.33
C THR A 74 2.51 20.65 -9.70
N VAL A 75 2.15 21.74 -10.40
CA VAL A 75 2.13 23.09 -9.84
C VAL A 75 1.12 23.19 -8.68
N THR A 76 -0.07 22.61 -8.88
CA THR A 76 -1.09 22.56 -7.80
C THR A 76 -0.55 21.81 -6.58
N LEU A 77 0.11 20.68 -6.79
CA LEU A 77 0.72 19.91 -5.69
C LEU A 77 1.81 20.72 -4.97
N LEU A 78 2.74 21.32 -5.73
CA LEU A 78 3.82 22.15 -5.18
C LEU A 78 3.29 23.30 -4.30
N ASN A 79 2.20 23.92 -4.71
CA ASN A 79 1.58 25.03 -3.96
C ASN A 79 0.90 24.57 -2.65
N ASN A 80 0.48 23.31 -2.57
CA ASN A 80 -0.28 22.80 -1.42
C ASN A 80 0.54 21.91 -0.49
N ILE A 81 1.71 21.44 -0.92
CA ILE A 81 2.47 20.40 -0.19
C ILE A 81 2.92 20.85 1.21
N GLY A 82 3.09 22.15 1.45
CA GLY A 82 3.39 22.70 2.77
C GLY A 82 2.30 22.42 3.82
N ARG A 83 1.08 22.06 3.39
CA ARG A 83 0.03 21.59 4.30
C ARG A 83 0.36 20.26 4.98
N LEU A 84 1.28 19.50 4.41
CA LEU A 84 1.76 18.23 4.98
C LEU A 84 2.90 18.41 5.96
N ASP A 85 3.40 19.65 6.15
CA ASP A 85 4.41 19.93 7.14
C ASP A 85 3.85 19.62 8.53
N GLY A 86 4.55 18.79 9.28
CA GLY A 86 4.11 18.35 10.61
C GLY A 86 3.23 17.08 10.61
N VAL A 87 2.86 16.51 9.45
CA VAL A 87 2.20 15.19 9.41
C VAL A 87 3.17 14.12 9.91
N ASP A 88 2.78 13.44 10.99
CA ASP A 88 3.53 12.32 11.54
C ASP A 88 3.19 11.00 10.79
N PHE A 89 3.71 10.86 9.56
CA PHE A 89 3.54 9.64 8.77
C PHE A 89 4.03 8.38 9.51
N ARG A 90 5.10 8.52 10.30
CA ARG A 90 5.64 7.43 11.10
C ARG A 90 4.67 6.98 12.20
N GLY A 91 4.06 7.94 12.90
CA GLY A 91 3.05 7.66 13.91
C GLY A 91 1.80 7.01 13.31
N ILE A 92 1.34 7.49 12.15
CA ILE A 92 0.21 6.90 11.40
C ILE A 92 0.52 5.44 11.04
N ALA A 93 1.68 5.17 10.48
CA ALA A 93 2.12 3.82 10.10
C ALA A 93 2.20 2.87 11.31
N ASN A 94 2.82 3.34 12.40
CA ASN A 94 2.94 2.56 13.64
C ASN A 94 1.59 2.24 14.27
N ALA A 95 0.67 3.19 14.31
CA ALA A 95 -0.67 2.98 14.85
C ALA A 95 -1.44 1.93 14.02
N HIS A 96 -1.35 2.01 12.69
CA HIS A 96 -1.98 1.06 11.79
C HIS A 96 -1.41 -0.35 11.95
N SER A 97 -0.09 -0.53 11.87
CA SER A 97 0.57 -1.84 12.03
C SER A 97 0.27 -2.45 13.41
N ARG A 98 0.31 -1.64 14.48
CA ARG A 98 0.00 -2.09 15.84
C ARG A 98 -1.43 -2.60 15.97
N ARG A 99 -2.41 -1.96 15.32
CA ARG A 99 -3.80 -2.42 15.33
C ARG A 99 -3.93 -3.85 14.82
N TYR A 100 -3.34 -4.16 13.67
CA TYR A 100 -3.41 -5.51 13.08
C TYR A 100 -2.57 -6.52 13.87
N HIS A 101 -1.41 -6.10 14.40
CA HIS A 101 -0.63 -6.93 15.29
C HIS A 101 -1.42 -7.36 16.54
N ASN A 102 -2.14 -6.43 17.18
CA ASN A 102 -2.95 -6.73 18.37
C ASN A 102 -4.08 -7.73 18.04
N ILE A 103 -4.80 -7.53 16.94
CA ILE A 103 -5.85 -8.46 16.49
C ILE A 103 -5.30 -9.87 16.30
N PHE A 104 -4.15 -10.01 15.63
CA PHE A 104 -3.47 -11.29 15.47
C PHE A 104 -3.04 -11.90 16.82
N GLN A 105 -2.44 -11.10 17.71
CA GLN A 105 -1.98 -11.56 19.02
C GLN A 105 -3.13 -12.03 19.90
N GLU A 106 -4.24 -11.32 19.93
CA GLU A 106 -5.45 -11.71 20.68
C GLU A 106 -5.97 -13.06 20.18
N ALA A 107 -6.14 -13.22 18.86
CA ALA A 107 -6.58 -14.48 18.28
C ALA A 107 -5.59 -15.64 18.54
N SER A 108 -4.29 -15.37 18.49
CA SER A 108 -3.24 -16.35 18.80
C SER A 108 -3.28 -16.78 20.26
N ASN A 109 -3.52 -15.83 21.18
CA ASN A 109 -3.66 -16.15 22.60
C ASN A 109 -4.90 -16.99 22.88
N GLU A 110 -6.01 -16.72 22.18
CA GLU A 110 -7.25 -17.48 22.28
C GLU A 110 -7.12 -18.91 21.73
N LEU A 111 -6.16 -19.20 20.87
CA LEU A 111 -5.89 -20.53 20.33
C LEU A 111 -5.28 -21.48 21.39
N ASN A 112 -4.49 -20.97 22.33
CA ASN A 112 -3.73 -21.76 23.29
C ASN A 112 -4.60 -22.71 24.18
N PRO A 113 -5.77 -22.32 24.70
CA PRO A 113 -6.67 -23.23 25.42
C PRO A 113 -7.12 -24.43 24.59
N TYR A 114 -7.38 -24.25 23.29
CA TYR A 114 -7.81 -25.33 22.39
C TYR A 114 -6.68 -26.32 22.13
N TRP A 115 -5.47 -25.83 21.92
CA TRP A 115 -4.26 -26.67 21.83
C TRP A 115 -4.04 -27.48 23.13
N LYS A 116 -4.11 -26.84 24.29
CA LYS A 116 -3.97 -27.52 25.59
C LYS A 116 -5.04 -28.58 25.79
N ARG A 117 -6.31 -28.31 25.40
CA ARG A 117 -7.39 -29.29 25.48
C ARG A 117 -7.10 -30.52 24.61
N TYR A 118 -6.71 -30.28 23.35
CA TYR A 118 -6.33 -31.36 22.45
C TYR A 118 -5.20 -32.20 23.02
N CYS A 119 -4.09 -31.59 23.45
CA CYS A 119 -2.97 -32.31 24.04
C CYS A 119 -3.38 -33.13 25.26
N LYS A 120 -4.23 -32.58 26.13
CA LYS A 120 -4.74 -33.31 27.31
C LYS A 120 -5.53 -34.55 26.92
N LEU A 121 -6.41 -34.44 25.92
CA LEU A 121 -7.22 -35.57 25.44
C LEU A 121 -6.34 -36.60 24.70
N ASN A 122 -5.40 -36.15 23.90
CA ASN A 122 -4.47 -37.03 23.20
C ASN A 122 -3.62 -37.84 24.20
N ASN A 123 -3.06 -37.20 25.22
CA ASN A 123 -2.28 -37.90 26.25
C ASN A 123 -3.15 -38.89 27.05
N ARG A 124 -4.46 -38.64 27.20
CA ARG A 124 -5.37 -39.58 27.87
C ARG A 124 -5.50 -40.91 27.11
N LEU A 125 -5.45 -40.89 25.77
CA LEU A 125 -5.52 -42.08 24.93
C LEU A 125 -4.36 -43.06 25.21
N ASP A 126 -3.18 -42.55 25.56
CA ASP A 126 -2.00 -43.40 25.85
C ASP A 126 -2.19 -44.29 27.07
N TYR A 127 -3.14 -43.98 27.96
CA TYR A 127 -3.43 -44.71 29.20
C TYR A 127 -4.68 -45.57 29.14
N LEU A 128 -5.42 -45.58 28.02
CA LEU A 128 -6.65 -46.36 27.86
C LEU A 128 -6.38 -47.67 27.10
N PRO A 129 -7.02 -48.79 27.48
CA PRO A 129 -6.88 -50.05 26.74
C PRO A 129 -7.42 -49.91 25.33
N LEU A 130 -6.60 -50.24 24.33
CA LEU A 130 -7.01 -50.26 22.93
C LEU A 130 -8.25 -51.14 22.73
N GLY A 131 -9.25 -50.64 21.99
CA GLY A 131 -10.49 -51.35 21.70
C GLY A 131 -11.52 -51.32 22.82
N SER A 132 -11.27 -50.69 23.97
CA SER A 132 -12.27 -50.47 25.01
C SER A 132 -13.30 -49.40 24.57
N LYS A 133 -14.46 -49.44 25.19
CA LYS A 133 -15.50 -48.43 24.96
C LYS A 133 -14.99 -47.03 25.35
N GLU A 134 -14.27 -46.96 26.48
CA GLU A 134 -13.65 -45.75 26.99
C GLU A 134 -12.60 -45.16 26.03
N TYR A 135 -11.82 -46.02 25.32
CA TYR A 135 -10.88 -45.61 24.32
C TYR A 135 -11.60 -44.97 23.12
N ALA A 136 -12.66 -45.63 22.60
CA ALA A 136 -13.41 -45.12 21.45
C ALA A 136 -14.13 -43.79 21.73
N GLU A 137 -14.64 -43.58 22.95
CA GLU A 137 -15.24 -42.32 23.40
C GLU A 137 -14.17 -41.21 23.49
N ALA A 138 -13.03 -41.49 24.10
CA ALA A 138 -11.92 -40.54 24.25
C ALA A 138 -11.28 -40.17 22.87
N GLU A 139 -11.18 -41.13 21.95
CA GLU A 139 -10.70 -40.90 20.57
C GLU A 139 -11.62 -39.93 19.84
N LYS A 140 -12.94 -40.13 19.90
CA LYS A 140 -13.92 -39.22 19.31
C LYS A 140 -13.85 -37.80 19.91
N GLU A 141 -13.65 -37.69 21.23
CA GLU A 141 -13.47 -36.39 21.90
C GLU A 141 -12.15 -35.70 21.44
N CYS A 142 -11.09 -36.48 21.29
CA CYS A 142 -9.78 -35.99 20.84
C CYS A 142 -9.86 -35.49 19.39
N GLU A 143 -10.49 -36.25 18.48
CA GLU A 143 -10.71 -35.83 17.10
C GLU A 143 -11.52 -34.55 17.00
N ALA A 144 -12.60 -34.43 17.80
CA ALA A 144 -13.41 -33.22 17.83
C ALA A 144 -12.62 -32.01 18.35
N ALA A 145 -11.79 -32.20 19.37
CA ALA A 145 -10.93 -31.14 19.91
C ALA A 145 -9.85 -30.73 18.91
N LYS A 146 -9.28 -31.68 18.16
CA LYS A 146 -8.34 -31.42 17.08
C LYS A 146 -8.98 -30.61 15.95
N ALA A 147 -10.14 -31.03 15.50
CA ALA A 147 -10.88 -30.36 14.42
C ALA A 147 -11.23 -28.90 14.79
N GLU A 148 -11.62 -28.65 16.05
CA GLU A 148 -11.88 -27.30 16.55
C GLU A 148 -10.60 -26.46 16.63
N HIS A 149 -9.48 -27.03 17.11
CA HIS A 149 -8.19 -26.36 17.10
C HIS A 149 -7.75 -26.00 15.68
N ASP A 150 -7.81 -26.95 14.73
CA ASP A 150 -7.34 -26.75 13.36
C ASP A 150 -8.20 -25.69 12.62
N ARG A 151 -9.51 -25.66 12.89
CA ARG A 151 -10.38 -24.60 12.38
C ARG A 151 -9.95 -23.22 12.88
N ARG A 152 -9.71 -23.08 14.18
CA ARG A 152 -9.27 -21.81 14.78
C ARG A 152 -7.86 -21.43 14.35
N GLN A 153 -6.97 -22.40 14.19
CA GLN A 153 -5.62 -22.17 13.65
C GLN A 153 -5.66 -21.58 12.24
N THR A 154 -6.61 -22.03 11.42
CA THR A 154 -6.83 -21.47 10.07
C THR A 154 -7.23 -20.00 10.14
N ASP A 155 -8.10 -19.61 11.09
CA ASP A 155 -8.48 -18.21 11.29
C ASP A 155 -7.30 -17.37 11.78
N VAL A 156 -6.49 -17.87 12.71
CA VAL A 156 -5.28 -17.20 13.20
C VAL A 156 -4.28 -16.99 12.06
N ARG A 157 -4.10 -17.99 11.18
CA ARG A 157 -3.23 -17.89 10.02
C ARG A 157 -3.69 -16.79 9.05
N ARG A 158 -4.99 -16.70 8.78
CA ARG A 158 -5.56 -15.64 7.94
C ARG A 158 -5.29 -14.25 8.54
N LEU A 159 -5.46 -14.08 9.86
CA LEU A 159 -5.18 -12.82 10.55
C LEU A 159 -3.69 -12.47 10.52
N TYR A 160 -2.81 -13.46 10.58
CA TYR A 160 -1.36 -13.26 10.41
C TYR A 160 -1.02 -12.77 9.00
N GLU A 161 -1.58 -13.38 7.95
CA GLU A 161 -1.40 -12.96 6.56
C GLU A 161 -1.93 -11.53 6.33
N GLU A 162 -3.05 -11.18 6.98
CA GLU A 162 -3.58 -9.82 6.96
C GLU A 162 -2.64 -8.83 7.67
N TYR A 163 -2.14 -9.18 8.85
CA TYR A 163 -1.15 -8.38 9.57
C TYR A 163 0.11 -8.16 8.72
N GLU A 164 0.66 -9.19 8.07
CA GLU A 164 1.83 -9.04 7.21
C GLU A 164 1.59 -8.11 6.03
N ARG A 165 0.40 -8.23 5.39
CA ARG A 165 0.02 -7.34 4.29
C ARG A 165 -0.08 -5.90 4.75
N GLU A 166 -0.80 -5.64 5.85
CA GLU A 166 -0.99 -4.30 6.38
C GLU A 166 0.29 -3.70 6.98
N SER A 167 1.17 -4.53 7.52
CA SER A 167 2.50 -4.11 7.98
C SER A 167 3.40 -3.66 6.83
N ARG A 168 3.34 -4.34 5.66
CA ARG A 168 4.05 -3.88 4.45
C ARG A 168 3.52 -2.54 3.96
N ARG A 169 2.19 -2.36 3.90
CA ARG A 169 1.56 -1.07 3.57
C ARG A 169 1.99 0.05 4.53
N ALA A 170 2.05 -0.27 5.82
CA ALA A 170 2.53 0.66 6.83
C ALA A 170 4.01 1.02 6.64
N GLY A 171 4.85 0.09 6.17
CA GLY A 171 6.25 0.35 5.84
C GLY A 171 6.44 1.44 4.78
N ASP A 172 5.60 1.47 3.75
CA ASP A 172 5.61 2.52 2.73
C ASP A 172 5.30 3.89 3.35
N VAL A 173 4.28 3.96 4.21
CA VAL A 173 3.89 5.20 4.90
C VAL A 173 4.95 5.64 5.92
N PHE A 174 5.54 4.70 6.65
CA PHE A 174 6.55 4.97 7.68
C PHE A 174 7.75 5.75 7.14
N SER A 175 8.18 5.46 5.92
CA SER A 175 9.33 6.08 5.28
C SER A 175 8.99 7.36 4.51
N LEU A 176 7.70 7.70 4.36
CA LEU A 176 7.27 8.89 3.62
C LEU A 176 7.58 10.18 4.38
N LYS A 177 7.96 11.21 3.62
CA LYS A 177 8.15 12.59 4.11
C LYS A 177 7.52 13.57 3.11
N ALA A 178 7.05 14.70 3.57
CA ALA A 178 6.56 15.78 2.70
C ALA A 178 7.61 16.21 1.66
N SER A 179 8.90 16.24 2.05
CA SER A 179 10.03 16.54 1.15
C SER A 179 10.17 15.56 -0.03
N HIS A 180 9.81 14.30 0.15
CA HIS A 180 9.82 13.30 -0.94
C HIS A 180 8.78 13.64 -2.01
N LEU A 181 7.58 14.02 -1.58
CA LEU A 181 6.50 14.43 -2.48
C LEU A 181 6.84 15.74 -3.19
N TYR A 182 7.48 16.68 -2.46
CA TYR A 182 7.97 17.94 -3.05
C TYR A 182 9.00 17.66 -4.15
N ALA A 183 10.01 16.85 -3.88
CA ALA A 183 11.05 16.50 -4.84
C ALA A 183 10.46 15.78 -6.08
N LEU A 184 9.53 14.85 -5.88
CA LEU A 184 8.85 14.17 -6.97
C LEU A 184 8.03 15.14 -7.82
N ALA A 185 7.22 16.00 -7.21
CA ALA A 185 6.40 16.99 -7.90
C ALA A 185 7.28 17.97 -8.73
N ALA A 186 8.38 18.43 -8.16
CA ALA A 186 9.34 19.29 -8.86
C ALA A 186 9.97 18.57 -10.08
N LYS A 187 10.36 17.30 -9.92
CA LYS A 187 10.91 16.48 -11.01
C LYS A 187 9.90 16.28 -12.15
N LEU A 188 8.66 15.92 -11.81
CA LEU A 188 7.59 15.76 -12.79
C LEU A 188 7.20 17.06 -13.49
N ASN A 189 7.23 18.19 -12.78
CA ASN A 189 7.03 19.52 -13.37
C ASN A 189 8.16 19.87 -14.36
N GLY A 190 9.39 19.53 -14.02
CA GLY A 190 10.56 19.68 -14.91
C GLY A 190 10.41 18.87 -16.19
N ILE A 191 9.98 17.60 -16.09
CA ILE A 191 9.72 16.74 -17.25
C ILE A 191 8.63 17.35 -18.16
N ALA A 192 7.53 17.81 -17.58
CA ALA A 192 6.47 18.47 -18.35
C ALA A 192 6.97 19.71 -19.08
N GLY A 193 7.84 20.50 -18.44
CA GLY A 193 8.48 21.67 -19.04
C GLY A 193 9.41 21.30 -20.19
N SER A 194 10.23 20.27 -20.05
CA SER A 194 11.12 19.76 -21.10
C SER A 194 10.32 19.31 -22.32
N ILE A 195 9.31 18.46 -22.13
CA ILE A 195 8.43 18.01 -23.21
C ILE A 195 7.84 19.18 -23.99
N MET A 196 7.33 20.21 -23.30
CA MET A 196 6.75 21.37 -23.96
C MET A 196 7.79 22.15 -24.77
N THR A 197 9.00 22.32 -24.22
CA THR A 197 10.10 23.01 -24.91
C THR A 197 10.50 22.27 -26.19
N ASP A 198 10.61 20.95 -26.13
CA ASP A 198 11.01 20.13 -27.28
C ASP A 198 9.91 20.16 -28.38
N LEU A 199 8.64 20.08 -28.01
CA LEU A 199 7.53 20.24 -28.94
C LEU A 199 7.51 21.64 -29.62
N ASP A 200 7.81 22.69 -28.87
CA ASP A 200 7.88 24.06 -29.43
C ASP A 200 9.06 24.22 -30.40
N ARG A 201 10.20 23.53 -30.16
CA ARG A 201 11.33 23.51 -31.11
C ARG A 201 11.00 22.75 -32.39
N MET A 202 10.36 21.59 -32.26
CA MET A 202 9.89 20.81 -33.41
C MET A 202 8.96 21.61 -34.32
N GLU A 203 8.01 22.35 -33.74
CA GLU A 203 7.05 23.19 -34.49
C GLU A 203 7.76 24.34 -35.22
N LYS A 204 8.88 24.87 -34.68
CA LYS A 204 9.67 25.94 -35.31
C LYS A 204 10.64 25.43 -36.38
N GLY A 205 10.74 24.10 -36.58
CA GLY A 205 11.68 23.50 -37.54
C GLY A 205 13.15 23.60 -37.12
N GLU A 206 13.40 23.86 -35.80
CA GLU A 206 14.74 23.88 -35.23
C GLU A 206 15.14 22.42 -34.91
N SER A 207 15.62 21.70 -35.96
CA SER A 207 16.24 20.37 -35.78
C SER A 207 17.56 20.51 -35.02
N GLN A 208 17.81 19.55 -34.07
CA GLN A 208 19.12 19.40 -33.42
C GLN A 208 20.23 19.07 -34.44
#